data_f8410353b85b0e0a4be150cce537bcdc
#
_entry.id   f8410353b85b0e0a4be150cce537bcdc
#
_cell.length_a   1.000
_cell.length_b   1.000
_cell.length_c   1.000
_cell.angle_alpha   90.00
_cell.angle_beta   90.00
_cell.angle_gamma   90.00
#
_symmetry.space_group_name_H-M   'P 1'
#
loop_
_entity.id
_entity.type
_entity.pdbx_description
1 polymer ?
#
loop_
_entity_poly.entity_id
_entity_poly.type
_entity_poly.pdbx_seq_one_letter_code
_entity_poly.pdbx_strand_id
1 'polypeptide(L)'
;NKVEIEKSDMSFSVSVNETPFEYCGKGLNGIFSNRSNLINLKFLRMFFDIIKFYKKFNEFGEFYEEITLGDYLKKEKVSKEFIDYHLIPMVSAIWSMPPYEANQMPLKFFLKFFQNHGLFRLKNRPQWYTVSNRSRTYVENILSKISGEHFKNYPVTKIKSNSNGIDLYYGGENEFFNYDKVILATHADEALSIIENTSENKKKILSNFSYKENIAYIHTDEKTMPKNKKAWSSWNSSIKKNEIEKNSITYWINLLQNLRCEENIFLSLNPHFEIDSSKILKKVKFTHPYFYQ
;
A
#
# COMPACT_ATOMS: atom_id res chain seq x y z
N ASN A 1 -5.31 23.79 -3.40
CA ASN A 1 -4.13 23.69 -4.29
C ASN A 1 -4.60 23.33 -5.69
N LYS A 2 -4.44 24.27 -6.64
CA LYS A 2 -4.71 23.99 -8.05
C LYS A 2 -3.49 23.29 -8.64
N VAL A 3 -3.46 21.98 -8.61
CA VAL A 3 -2.47 21.16 -9.32
C VAL A 3 -3.17 20.40 -10.44
N GLU A 4 -2.48 20.22 -11.55
CA GLU A 4 -2.98 19.38 -12.63
C GLU A 4 -2.99 17.91 -12.22
N ILE A 5 -4.03 17.21 -12.62
CA ILE A 5 -4.17 15.77 -12.41
C ILE A 5 -4.44 15.09 -13.73
N GLU A 6 -3.97 13.88 -13.87
CA GLU A 6 -4.19 13.03 -15.04
C GLU A 6 -4.76 11.67 -14.63
N LYS A 7 -5.50 11.03 -15.53
CA LYS A 7 -6.10 9.71 -15.27
C LYS A 7 -5.00 8.69 -15.00
N SER A 8 -5.18 7.88 -13.98
CA SER A 8 -4.30 6.79 -13.60
C SER A 8 -5.01 5.44 -13.75
N ASP A 9 -4.25 4.39 -13.99
CA ASP A 9 -4.71 3.01 -13.97
C ASP A 9 -4.53 2.45 -12.54
N MET A 10 -5.58 1.80 -12.04
CA MET A 10 -5.58 1.17 -10.70
C MET A 10 -6.01 -0.29 -10.85
N SER A 11 -5.38 -0.98 -11.79
CA SER A 11 -5.60 -2.40 -12.01
C SER A 11 -4.74 -3.27 -11.11
N PHE A 12 -5.25 -4.45 -10.81
CA PHE A 12 -4.61 -5.43 -9.97
C PHE A 12 -4.51 -6.77 -10.68
N SER A 13 -3.36 -7.41 -10.60
CA SER A 13 -3.12 -8.75 -11.11
C SER A 13 -2.54 -9.67 -10.04
N VAL A 14 -2.74 -10.96 -10.25
CA VAL A 14 -2.14 -12.01 -9.44
C VAL A 14 -1.49 -13.04 -10.35
N SER A 15 -0.29 -13.46 -9.99
CA SER A 15 0.41 -14.60 -10.56
C SER A 15 0.88 -15.54 -9.46
N VAL A 16 0.65 -16.83 -9.64
CA VAL A 16 1.18 -17.88 -8.76
C VAL A 16 2.35 -18.56 -9.45
N ASN A 17 3.56 -18.34 -8.94
CA ASN A 17 4.79 -18.81 -9.57
C ASN A 17 4.76 -20.33 -9.76
N GLU A 18 5.40 -20.80 -10.84
CA GLU A 18 5.46 -22.21 -11.23
C GLU A 18 4.08 -22.84 -11.56
N THR A 19 3.05 -22.02 -11.79
CA THR A 19 1.74 -22.45 -12.22
C THR A 19 1.25 -21.62 -13.41
N PRO A 20 0.22 -22.08 -14.13
CA PRO A 20 -0.44 -21.26 -15.15
C PRO A 20 -1.43 -20.25 -14.56
N PHE A 21 -1.48 -20.07 -13.24
CA PHE A 21 -2.45 -19.23 -12.56
C PHE A 21 -2.06 -17.76 -12.62
N GLU A 22 -2.48 -17.08 -13.66
CA GLU A 22 -2.28 -15.65 -13.89
C GLU A 22 -3.57 -14.99 -14.35
N TYR A 23 -3.92 -13.84 -13.77
CA TYR A 23 -5.06 -13.05 -14.19
C TYR A 23 -4.95 -11.59 -13.74
N CYS A 24 -5.76 -10.73 -14.34
CA CYS A 24 -5.96 -9.37 -13.86
C CYS A 24 -7.43 -8.92 -14.00
N GLY A 25 -7.79 -7.87 -13.26
CA GLY A 25 -9.15 -7.33 -13.23
C GLY A 25 -9.57 -6.49 -14.44
N LYS A 26 -8.80 -6.48 -15.54
CA LYS A 26 -9.08 -5.69 -16.76
C LYS A 26 -10.02 -6.41 -17.73
N GLY A 27 -11.29 -6.60 -17.31
CA GLY A 27 -12.31 -7.26 -18.14
C GLY A 27 -12.03 -8.75 -18.41
N LEU A 28 -12.82 -9.38 -19.28
CA LEU A 28 -12.72 -10.80 -19.55
C LEU A 28 -11.36 -11.22 -20.12
N ASN A 29 -10.76 -10.40 -20.96
CA ASN A 29 -9.44 -10.70 -21.52
C ASN A 29 -8.32 -10.71 -20.48
N GLY A 30 -8.42 -9.89 -19.44
CA GLY A 30 -7.49 -9.89 -18.31
C GLY A 30 -7.76 -11.06 -17.36
N ILE A 31 -9.02 -11.31 -17.01
CA ILE A 31 -9.43 -12.43 -16.15
C ILE A 31 -8.98 -13.76 -16.74
N PHE A 32 -9.20 -13.96 -18.03
CA PHE A 32 -8.78 -15.13 -18.77
C PHE A 32 -7.52 -14.88 -19.63
N SER A 33 -6.57 -14.08 -19.10
CA SER A 33 -5.29 -13.82 -19.76
C SER A 33 -4.55 -15.12 -20.07
N ASN A 34 -4.60 -16.08 -19.16
CA ASN A 34 -4.26 -17.47 -19.42
C ASN A 34 -5.55 -18.24 -19.79
N ARG A 35 -5.65 -18.70 -21.02
CA ARG A 35 -6.86 -19.40 -21.53
C ARG A 35 -7.14 -20.73 -20.80
N SER A 36 -6.15 -21.38 -20.19
CA SER A 36 -6.37 -22.56 -19.36
C SER A 36 -7.28 -22.29 -18.15
N ASN A 37 -7.40 -21.04 -17.72
CA ASN A 37 -8.29 -20.64 -16.63
C ASN A 37 -9.79 -20.87 -16.99
N LEU A 38 -10.14 -20.93 -18.27
CA LEU A 38 -11.52 -21.22 -18.73
C LEU A 38 -12.02 -22.62 -18.34
N ILE A 39 -11.10 -23.58 -18.21
CA ILE A 39 -11.40 -24.98 -17.86
C ILE A 39 -10.87 -25.36 -16.46
N ASN A 40 -10.26 -24.41 -15.74
CA ASN A 40 -9.75 -24.63 -14.39
C ASN A 40 -10.87 -24.44 -13.37
N LEU A 41 -11.41 -25.52 -12.82
CA LEU A 41 -12.52 -25.49 -11.86
C LEU A 41 -12.19 -24.66 -10.60
N LYS A 42 -10.94 -24.70 -10.12
CA LYS A 42 -10.50 -23.90 -8.97
C LYS A 42 -10.53 -22.41 -9.27
N PHE A 43 -10.07 -22.04 -10.47
CA PHE A 43 -10.13 -20.65 -10.94
C PHE A 43 -11.57 -20.17 -11.11
N LEU A 44 -12.41 -20.97 -11.72
CA LEU A 44 -13.83 -20.63 -11.93
C LEU A 44 -14.56 -20.47 -10.59
N ARG A 45 -14.30 -21.34 -9.62
CA ARG A 45 -14.85 -21.21 -8.26
C ARG A 45 -14.42 -19.91 -7.60
N MET A 46 -13.13 -19.59 -7.63
CA MET A 46 -12.61 -18.31 -7.15
C MET A 46 -13.32 -17.14 -7.82
N PHE A 47 -13.47 -17.16 -9.14
CA PHE A 47 -14.12 -16.10 -9.89
C PHE A 47 -15.58 -15.87 -9.46
N PHE A 48 -16.34 -16.94 -9.26
CA PHE A 48 -17.71 -16.83 -8.75
C PHE A 48 -17.75 -16.33 -7.31
N ASP A 49 -16.81 -16.74 -6.46
CA ASP A 49 -16.70 -16.24 -5.08
C ASP A 49 -16.38 -14.74 -5.06
N ILE A 50 -15.51 -14.24 -5.95
CA ILE A 50 -15.27 -12.80 -6.11
C ILE A 50 -16.58 -12.06 -6.40
N ILE A 51 -17.33 -12.53 -7.38
CA ILE A 51 -18.60 -11.87 -7.76
C ILE A 51 -19.58 -11.88 -6.61
N LYS A 52 -19.75 -13.01 -5.93
CA LYS A 52 -20.67 -13.18 -4.80
C LYS A 52 -20.28 -12.27 -3.63
N PHE A 53 -19.01 -12.28 -3.25
CA PHE A 53 -18.47 -11.49 -2.15
C PHE A 53 -18.62 -9.99 -2.43
N TYR A 54 -18.23 -9.55 -3.63
CA TYR A 54 -18.30 -8.14 -4.00
C TYR A 54 -19.75 -7.64 -4.07
N LYS A 55 -20.69 -8.41 -4.60
CA LYS A 55 -22.12 -8.06 -4.58
C LYS A 55 -22.65 -7.94 -3.16
N LYS A 56 -22.31 -8.90 -2.28
CA LYS A 56 -22.72 -8.90 -0.88
C LYS A 56 -22.33 -7.60 -0.18
N PHE A 57 -21.09 -7.14 -0.34
CA PHE A 57 -20.58 -5.98 0.39
C PHE A 57 -20.70 -4.65 -0.34
N ASN A 58 -20.97 -4.62 -1.64
CA ASN A 58 -21.24 -3.37 -2.34
C ASN A 58 -22.54 -2.70 -1.88
N GLU A 59 -23.54 -3.48 -1.48
CA GLU A 59 -24.87 -3.03 -1.04
C GLU A 59 -25.06 -3.14 0.49
N PHE A 60 -24.03 -3.56 1.20
CA PHE A 60 -24.10 -3.79 2.64
C PHE A 60 -24.07 -2.46 3.41
N GLY A 61 -24.97 -2.32 4.39
CA GLY A 61 -25.01 -1.19 5.31
C GLY A 61 -23.86 -1.22 6.35
N GLU A 62 -24.13 -0.76 7.56
CA GLU A 62 -23.14 -0.80 8.64
C GLU A 62 -22.94 -2.23 9.15
N PHE A 63 -21.67 -2.58 9.44
CA PHE A 63 -21.28 -3.85 10.00
C PHE A 63 -20.87 -3.65 11.46
N TYR A 64 -21.50 -4.40 12.37
CA TYR A 64 -21.37 -4.18 13.81
C TYR A 64 -20.55 -5.26 14.54
N GLU A 65 -20.24 -6.41 13.91
CA GLU A 65 -19.45 -7.44 14.57
C GLU A 65 -17.97 -7.02 14.69
N GLU A 66 -17.44 -7.17 15.90
CA GLU A 66 -16.00 -6.98 16.19
C GLU A 66 -15.24 -8.28 15.95
N ILE A 67 -15.04 -8.64 14.71
CA ILE A 67 -14.28 -9.83 14.29
C ILE A 67 -13.18 -9.44 13.30
N THR A 68 -12.19 -10.32 13.17
CA THR A 68 -11.14 -10.16 12.16
C THR A 68 -11.62 -10.60 10.78
N LEU A 69 -10.93 -10.12 9.73
CA LEU A 69 -11.16 -10.58 8.37
C LEU A 69 -10.99 -12.10 8.25
N GLY A 70 -9.94 -12.65 8.87
CA GLY A 70 -9.67 -14.08 8.87
C GLY A 70 -10.77 -14.91 9.52
N ASP A 71 -11.29 -14.47 10.67
CA ASP A 71 -12.38 -15.18 11.35
C ASP A 71 -13.69 -15.12 10.58
N TYR A 72 -13.96 -13.98 9.94
CA TYR A 72 -15.08 -13.86 9.02
C TYR A 72 -14.96 -14.84 7.83
N LEU A 73 -13.80 -14.90 7.20
CA LEU A 73 -13.55 -15.78 6.05
C LEU A 73 -13.64 -17.27 6.43
N LYS A 74 -13.29 -17.66 7.65
CA LYS A 74 -13.50 -19.03 8.16
C LYS A 74 -14.98 -19.39 8.31
N LYS A 75 -15.83 -18.42 8.68
CA LYS A 75 -17.28 -18.61 8.78
C LYS A 75 -17.95 -18.67 7.40
N GLU A 76 -17.42 -17.96 6.42
CA GLU A 76 -17.95 -17.93 5.04
C GLU A 76 -17.49 -19.18 4.27
N LYS A 77 -18.40 -19.73 3.47
CA LYS A 77 -18.11 -20.87 2.59
C LYS A 77 -17.52 -20.41 1.25
N VAL A 78 -16.40 -19.69 1.29
CA VAL A 78 -15.66 -19.27 0.10
C VAL A 78 -14.50 -20.21 -0.19
N SER A 79 -14.05 -20.25 -1.45
CA SER A 79 -12.93 -21.10 -1.85
C SER A 79 -11.60 -20.62 -1.26
N LYS A 80 -10.71 -21.57 -1.02
CA LYS A 80 -9.34 -21.27 -0.59
C LYS A 80 -8.63 -20.39 -1.64
N GLU A 81 -8.87 -20.64 -2.92
CA GLU A 81 -8.32 -19.86 -4.01
C GLU A 81 -8.79 -18.38 -3.99
N PHE A 82 -10.04 -18.13 -3.58
CA PHE A 82 -10.52 -16.75 -3.38
C PHE A 82 -9.76 -16.04 -2.27
N ILE A 83 -9.54 -16.72 -1.15
CA ILE A 83 -8.79 -16.16 -0.02
C ILE A 83 -7.33 -15.93 -0.42
N ASP A 84 -6.65 -16.99 -0.89
CA ASP A 84 -5.20 -17.04 -1.05
C ASP A 84 -4.70 -16.32 -2.33
N TYR A 85 -5.53 -16.29 -3.38
CA TYR A 85 -5.11 -15.79 -4.70
C TYR A 85 -5.90 -14.56 -5.17
N HIS A 86 -6.79 -14.01 -4.32
CA HIS A 86 -7.48 -12.78 -4.64
C HIS A 86 -7.53 -11.81 -3.45
N LEU A 87 -8.25 -12.17 -2.38
CA LEU A 87 -8.59 -11.23 -1.32
C LEU A 87 -7.37 -10.85 -0.49
N ILE A 88 -6.67 -11.82 0.08
CA ILE A 88 -5.50 -11.57 0.94
C ILE A 88 -4.35 -10.92 0.19
N PRO A 89 -3.98 -11.32 -1.06
CA PRO A 89 -2.99 -10.60 -1.85
C PRO A 89 -3.35 -9.14 -2.12
N MET A 90 -4.64 -8.84 -2.35
CA MET A 90 -5.10 -7.46 -2.55
C MET A 90 -4.98 -6.64 -1.26
N VAL A 91 -5.39 -7.20 -0.12
CA VAL A 91 -5.24 -6.55 1.20
C VAL A 91 -3.76 -6.32 1.49
N SER A 92 -2.92 -7.34 1.32
CA SER A 92 -1.47 -7.24 1.50
C SER A 92 -0.84 -6.14 0.63
N ALA A 93 -1.28 -6.02 -0.62
CA ALA A 93 -0.79 -4.99 -1.53
C ALA A 93 -1.18 -3.58 -1.10
N ILE A 94 -2.42 -3.37 -0.63
CA ILE A 94 -2.93 -2.06 -0.23
C ILE A 94 -2.20 -1.54 1.02
N TRP A 95 -1.95 -2.40 2.01
CA TRP A 95 -1.37 -1.99 3.29
C TRP A 95 0.10 -2.40 3.48
N SER A 96 0.74 -2.95 2.43
CA SER A 96 2.16 -3.38 2.48
C SER A 96 2.46 -4.34 3.63
N MET A 97 1.50 -5.24 3.93
CA MET A 97 1.58 -6.18 5.05
C MET A 97 1.64 -7.63 4.57
N PRO A 98 2.26 -8.54 5.33
CA PRO A 98 2.26 -9.97 4.98
C PRO A 98 0.87 -10.60 5.12
N PRO A 99 0.58 -11.68 4.38
CA PRO A 99 -0.72 -12.33 4.34
C PRO A 99 -1.29 -12.76 5.69
N TYR A 100 -0.45 -13.26 6.61
CA TYR A 100 -0.91 -13.68 7.93
C TYR A 100 -1.46 -12.53 8.77
N GLU A 101 -0.92 -11.32 8.57
CA GLU A 101 -1.36 -10.11 9.25
C GLU A 101 -2.63 -9.53 8.63
N ALA A 102 -2.78 -9.64 7.31
CA ALA A 102 -4.02 -9.27 6.64
C ALA A 102 -5.24 -10.00 7.22
N ASN A 103 -5.07 -11.24 7.68
CA ASN A 103 -6.14 -12.00 8.35
C ASN A 103 -6.52 -11.43 9.73
N GLN A 104 -5.61 -10.71 10.41
CA GLN A 104 -5.88 -10.10 11.72
C GLN A 104 -6.55 -8.73 11.61
N MET A 105 -6.68 -8.20 10.40
CA MET A 105 -7.30 -6.89 10.19
C MET A 105 -8.76 -6.89 10.67
N PRO A 106 -9.21 -5.83 11.39
CA PRO A 106 -10.61 -5.68 11.75
C PRO A 106 -11.50 -5.68 10.51
N LEU A 107 -12.48 -6.56 10.47
CA LEU A 107 -13.38 -6.68 9.32
C LEU A 107 -14.08 -5.36 9.00
N LYS A 108 -14.54 -4.63 10.02
CA LYS A 108 -15.19 -3.32 9.88
C LYS A 108 -14.30 -2.31 9.16
N PHE A 109 -13.01 -2.26 9.51
CA PHE A 109 -12.03 -1.37 8.88
C PHE A 109 -11.83 -1.73 7.39
N PHE A 110 -11.62 -3.03 7.11
CA PHE A 110 -11.51 -3.56 5.76
C PHE A 110 -12.73 -3.19 4.89
N LEU A 111 -13.94 -3.51 5.37
CA LEU A 111 -15.17 -3.26 4.63
C LEU A 111 -15.38 -1.77 4.34
N LYS A 112 -15.20 -0.91 5.35
CA LYS A 112 -15.35 0.55 5.20
C LYS A 112 -14.35 1.12 4.19
N PHE A 113 -13.10 0.66 4.22
CA PHE A 113 -12.10 1.10 3.26
C PHE A 113 -12.47 0.69 1.84
N PHE A 114 -12.81 -0.58 1.62
CA PHE A 114 -13.18 -1.08 0.29
C PHE A 114 -14.44 -0.41 -0.26
N GLN A 115 -15.43 -0.14 0.57
CA GLN A 115 -16.65 0.59 0.19
C GLN A 115 -16.33 2.03 -0.19
N ASN A 116 -15.60 2.76 0.64
CA ASN A 116 -15.24 4.17 0.41
C ASN A 116 -14.44 4.36 -0.89
N HIS A 117 -13.61 3.39 -1.25
CA HIS A 117 -12.80 3.42 -2.47
C HIS A 117 -13.49 2.74 -3.66
N GLY A 118 -14.72 2.24 -3.50
CA GLY A 118 -15.47 1.57 -4.57
C GLY A 118 -14.82 0.29 -5.07
N LEU A 119 -14.00 -0.38 -4.24
CA LEU A 119 -13.27 -1.59 -4.63
C LEU A 119 -14.17 -2.81 -4.80
N PHE A 120 -15.34 -2.84 -4.16
CA PHE A 120 -16.36 -3.88 -4.38
C PHE A 120 -17.18 -3.69 -5.65
N ARG A 121 -17.04 -2.57 -6.36
CA ARG A 121 -17.78 -2.34 -7.61
C ARG A 121 -17.24 -3.21 -8.75
N LEU A 122 -18.12 -4.02 -9.33
CA LEU A 122 -17.80 -4.83 -10.53
C LEU A 122 -17.89 -3.99 -11.81
N LYS A 123 -18.75 -2.96 -11.81
CA LYS A 123 -18.96 -2.00 -12.90
C LYS A 123 -18.88 -0.58 -12.35
N ASN A 124 -18.68 0.40 -13.22
CA ASN A 124 -18.65 1.83 -12.84
C ASN A 124 -17.68 2.11 -11.69
N ARG A 125 -16.48 1.52 -11.74
CA ARG A 125 -15.42 1.80 -10.78
C ARG A 125 -15.00 3.26 -10.86
N PRO A 126 -14.64 3.90 -9.71
CA PRO A 126 -14.16 5.27 -9.73
C PRO A 126 -12.92 5.39 -10.62
N GLN A 127 -12.84 6.49 -11.38
CA GLN A 127 -11.63 6.83 -12.11
C GLN A 127 -10.57 7.33 -11.12
N TRP A 128 -9.43 6.69 -11.12
CA TRP A 128 -8.27 7.13 -10.33
C TRP A 128 -7.48 8.20 -11.09
N TYR A 129 -6.84 9.08 -10.34
CA TYR A 129 -6.02 10.16 -10.87
C TYR A 129 -4.69 10.20 -10.13
N THR A 130 -3.67 10.63 -10.83
CA THR A 130 -2.36 10.95 -10.28
C THR A 130 -2.05 12.42 -10.53
N VAL A 131 -1.15 13.01 -9.74
CA VAL A 131 -0.71 14.39 -9.94
C VAL A 131 0.24 14.44 -11.13
N SER A 132 -0.05 15.31 -12.09
CA SER A 132 0.84 15.59 -13.23
C SER A 132 2.20 16.04 -12.71
N ASN A 133 3.28 15.51 -13.28
CA ASN A 133 4.66 15.76 -12.83
C ASN A 133 4.96 15.34 -11.38
N ARG A 134 4.20 14.40 -10.81
CA ARG A 134 4.42 13.78 -9.51
C ARG A 134 4.10 14.66 -8.29
N SER A 135 4.28 14.08 -7.12
CA SER A 135 4.00 14.73 -5.84
C SER A 135 4.86 15.96 -5.57
N ARG A 136 6.04 16.06 -6.16
CA ARG A 136 6.90 17.24 -6.07
C ARG A 136 6.16 18.53 -6.45
N THR A 137 5.31 18.49 -7.49
CA THR A 137 4.53 19.64 -7.97
C THR A 137 3.63 20.24 -6.89
N TYR A 138 2.86 19.42 -6.16
CA TYR A 138 2.00 19.96 -5.11
C TYR A 138 2.81 20.41 -3.88
N VAL A 139 3.91 19.74 -3.57
CA VAL A 139 4.80 20.13 -2.47
C VAL A 139 5.38 21.52 -2.76
N GLU A 140 5.97 21.74 -3.93
CA GLU A 140 6.52 23.04 -4.34
C GLU A 140 5.44 24.12 -4.35
N ASN A 141 4.23 23.79 -4.83
CA ASN A 141 3.11 24.75 -4.85
C ASN A 141 2.59 25.09 -3.44
N ILE A 142 2.69 24.17 -2.47
CA ILE A 142 2.37 24.47 -1.07
C ILE A 142 3.46 25.35 -0.48
N LEU A 143 4.73 24.95 -0.64
CA LEU A 143 5.86 25.68 -0.06
C LEU A 143 5.94 27.11 -0.57
N SER A 144 5.63 27.37 -1.85
CA SER A 144 5.61 28.73 -2.41
C SER A 144 4.58 29.67 -1.76
N LYS A 145 3.60 29.15 -1.03
CA LYS A 145 2.56 29.93 -0.34
C LYS A 145 2.80 30.09 1.16
N ILE A 146 3.81 29.43 1.68
CA ILE A 146 4.21 29.55 3.10
C ILE A 146 5.21 30.71 3.19
N SER A 147 4.87 31.70 4.00
CA SER A 147 5.71 32.89 4.21
C SER A 147 6.86 32.66 5.22
N GLY A 148 6.87 31.53 5.91
CA GLY A 148 7.91 31.19 6.88
C GLY A 148 9.19 30.65 6.25
N GLU A 149 10.22 30.52 7.07
CA GLU A 149 11.49 29.93 6.65
C GLU A 149 11.38 28.41 6.48
N HIS A 150 12.13 27.87 5.51
CA HIS A 150 12.16 26.45 5.19
C HIS A 150 13.57 25.90 5.39
N PHE A 151 13.76 25.10 6.41
CA PHE A 151 15.02 24.45 6.71
C PHE A 151 15.05 23.05 6.12
N LYS A 152 16.04 22.79 5.24
CA LYS A 152 16.31 21.45 4.69
C LYS A 152 17.61 20.91 5.30
N ASN A 153 17.69 19.60 5.47
CA ASN A 153 18.85 18.94 6.08
C ASN A 153 19.11 19.40 7.52
N TYR A 154 18.05 19.76 8.22
CA TYR A 154 18.05 20.14 9.64
C TYR A 154 17.23 19.10 10.43
N PRO A 155 17.79 17.94 10.74
CA PRO A 155 17.09 16.93 11.53
C PRO A 155 16.87 17.46 12.94
N VAL A 156 15.60 17.46 13.38
CA VAL A 156 15.25 17.74 14.77
C VAL A 156 15.62 16.53 15.61
N THR A 157 16.45 16.75 16.61
CA THR A 157 16.97 15.70 17.49
C THR A 157 16.28 15.64 18.85
N LYS A 158 15.72 16.77 19.31
CA LYS A 158 15.05 16.87 20.61
C LYS A 158 14.04 18.02 20.63
N ILE A 159 12.95 17.82 21.36
CA ILE A 159 11.91 18.81 21.59
C ILE A 159 11.66 18.90 23.09
N LYS A 160 11.74 20.10 23.66
CA LYS A 160 11.55 20.37 25.07
C LYS A 160 10.54 21.49 25.30
N SER A 161 9.48 21.21 26.05
CA SER A 161 8.54 22.25 26.49
C SER A 161 9.03 22.89 27.76
N ASN A 162 8.94 24.22 27.84
CA ASN A 162 9.27 25.02 29.01
C ASN A 162 8.23 26.13 29.22
N SER A 163 8.42 26.99 30.21
CA SER A 163 7.51 28.12 30.53
C SER A 163 7.43 29.17 29.42
N ASN A 164 8.44 29.25 28.55
CA ASN A 164 8.57 30.27 27.51
C ASN A 164 8.23 29.78 26.12
N GLY A 165 7.72 28.52 25.98
CA GLY A 165 7.37 27.91 24.72
C GLY A 165 7.96 26.51 24.54
N ILE A 166 8.37 26.22 23.32
CA ILE A 166 8.89 24.90 22.93
C ILE A 166 10.25 25.09 22.26
N ASP A 167 11.29 24.55 22.89
CA ASP A 167 12.64 24.52 22.32
C ASP A 167 12.78 23.32 21.38
N LEU A 168 13.21 23.60 20.17
CA LEU A 168 13.39 22.62 19.10
C LEU A 168 14.87 22.56 18.75
N TYR A 169 15.53 21.45 19.10
CA TYR A 169 16.97 21.24 18.93
C TYR A 169 17.27 20.58 17.57
N TYR A 170 18.34 21.05 16.92
CA TYR A 170 18.82 20.53 15.64
C TYR A 170 20.35 20.60 15.57
N GLY A 171 20.97 19.70 14.82
CA GLY A 171 22.41 19.72 14.55
C GLY A 171 23.34 19.43 15.73
N GLY A 172 22.94 19.71 16.97
CA GLY A 172 23.72 19.51 18.18
C GLY A 172 22.93 19.77 19.46
N GLU A 173 23.50 19.45 20.63
CA GLU A 173 22.78 19.55 21.91
C GLU A 173 22.54 21.01 22.39
N ASN A 174 23.25 21.97 21.84
CA ASN A 174 23.24 23.37 22.31
C ASN A 174 22.57 24.36 21.35
N GLU A 175 22.18 23.90 20.14
CA GLU A 175 21.54 24.76 19.16
C GLU A 175 20.03 24.48 19.11
N PHE A 176 19.22 25.50 19.40
CA PHE A 176 17.76 25.39 19.38
C PHE A 176 17.08 26.66 18.91
N PHE A 177 15.89 26.50 18.35
CA PHE A 177 14.92 27.58 18.14
C PHE A 177 13.79 27.46 19.18
N ASN A 178 13.28 28.58 19.67
CA ASN A 178 12.11 28.61 20.53
C ASN A 178 10.89 29.02 19.74
N TYR A 179 9.78 28.26 19.89
CA TYR A 179 8.51 28.47 19.23
C TYR A 179 7.36 28.43 20.22
N ASP A 180 6.27 29.17 19.93
CA ASP A 180 5.03 29.11 20.71
C ASP A 180 4.33 27.76 20.57
N LYS A 181 4.38 27.17 19.36
CA LYS A 181 3.75 25.89 19.02
C LYS A 181 4.57 25.11 18.02
N VAL A 182 4.54 23.78 18.16
CA VAL A 182 5.21 22.85 17.24
C VAL A 182 4.19 21.80 16.76
N ILE A 183 4.15 21.55 15.46
CA ILE A 183 3.38 20.48 14.85
C ILE A 183 4.37 19.41 14.36
N LEU A 184 4.23 18.18 14.88
CA LEU A 184 5.03 17.04 14.47
C LEU A 184 4.29 16.30 13.37
N ALA A 185 4.87 16.28 12.17
CA ALA A 185 4.37 15.55 11.01
C ALA A 185 5.30 14.37 10.66
N THR A 186 5.83 13.71 11.68
CA THR A 186 6.69 12.52 11.60
C THR A 186 5.92 11.26 11.97
N HIS A 187 6.56 10.09 11.89
CA HIS A 187 6.00 8.88 12.49
C HIS A 187 5.84 9.04 14.01
N ALA A 188 4.89 8.31 14.60
CA ALA A 188 4.58 8.43 16.02
C ALA A 188 5.74 7.94 16.92
N ASP A 189 6.44 6.89 16.52
CA ASP A 189 7.64 6.38 17.18
C ASP A 189 8.81 7.37 17.10
N GLU A 190 9.03 8.00 15.94
CA GLU A 190 10.00 9.07 15.77
C GLU A 190 9.65 10.29 16.65
N ALA A 191 8.37 10.72 16.61
CA ALA A 191 7.89 11.80 17.48
C ALA A 191 8.16 11.49 18.96
N LEU A 192 7.86 10.24 19.39
CA LEU A 192 8.08 9.82 20.77
C LEU A 192 9.57 9.83 21.16
N SER A 193 10.46 9.49 20.22
CA SER A 193 11.91 9.43 20.47
C SER A 193 12.55 10.81 20.68
N ILE A 194 11.98 11.88 20.10
CA ILE A 194 12.54 13.23 20.16
C ILE A 194 11.87 14.14 21.20
N ILE A 195 10.69 13.79 21.74
CA ILE A 195 10.00 14.61 22.75
C ILE A 195 10.58 14.31 24.15
N GLU A 196 11.21 15.30 24.75
CA GLU A 196 11.67 15.21 26.14
C GLU A 196 10.49 15.39 27.14
N ASN A 197 10.50 14.65 28.23
CA ASN A 197 9.48 14.74 29.29
C ASN A 197 8.04 14.53 28.84
N THR A 198 7.84 13.58 27.93
CA THR A 198 6.50 13.21 27.46
C THR A 198 5.66 12.63 28.60
N SER A 199 4.41 13.12 28.76
CA SER A 199 3.48 12.57 29.75
C SER A 199 3.14 11.09 29.46
N GLU A 200 2.83 10.32 30.50
CA GLU A 200 2.49 8.90 30.38
C GLU A 200 1.33 8.64 29.40
N ASN A 201 0.32 9.53 29.38
CA ASN A 201 -0.78 9.42 28.43
C ASN A 201 -0.31 9.59 26.96
N LYS A 202 0.57 10.56 26.70
CA LYS A 202 1.14 10.74 25.34
C LYS A 202 1.99 9.55 24.93
N LYS A 203 2.83 9.04 25.84
CA LYS A 203 3.62 7.83 25.62
C LYS A 203 2.72 6.67 25.25
N LYS A 204 1.69 6.41 26.08
CA LYS A 204 0.73 5.32 25.85
C LYS A 204 0.04 5.42 24.49
N ILE A 205 -0.37 6.63 24.07
CA ILE A 205 -1.03 6.82 22.76
C ILE A 205 -0.05 6.62 21.62
N LEU A 206 1.12 7.28 21.65
CA LEU A 206 2.08 7.22 20.55
C LEU A 206 2.72 5.83 20.40
N SER A 207 2.95 5.11 21.50
CA SER A 207 3.49 3.73 21.46
C SER A 207 2.53 2.69 20.88
N ASN A 208 1.24 3.01 20.74
CA ASN A 208 0.30 2.11 20.06
C ASN A 208 0.46 2.11 18.53
N PHE A 209 1.21 3.06 17.98
CA PHE A 209 1.53 3.06 16.56
C PHE A 209 2.81 2.26 16.31
N SER A 210 2.67 1.09 15.74
CA SER A 210 3.80 0.24 15.35
C SER A 210 4.17 0.47 13.89
N TYR A 211 5.45 0.30 13.57
CA TYR A 211 5.97 0.45 12.22
C TYR A 211 6.78 -0.78 11.82
N LYS A 212 6.74 -1.11 10.53
CA LYS A 212 7.48 -2.24 9.95
C LYS A 212 8.36 -1.78 8.81
N GLU A 213 9.59 -2.28 8.80
CA GLU A 213 10.52 -2.05 7.70
C GLU A 213 10.05 -2.78 6.44
N ASN A 214 10.09 -2.09 5.32
CA ASN A 214 9.86 -2.60 3.98
C ASN A 214 11.02 -2.21 3.08
N ILE A 215 11.44 -3.14 2.24
CA ILE A 215 12.50 -2.91 1.26
C ILE A 215 11.88 -2.76 -0.12
N ALA A 216 12.08 -1.60 -0.73
CA ALA A 216 11.63 -1.30 -2.08
C ALA A 216 12.81 -1.27 -3.06
N TYR A 217 12.65 -1.94 -4.19
CA TYR A 217 13.58 -1.92 -5.32
C TYR A 217 12.93 -1.20 -6.49
N ILE A 218 13.57 -0.14 -6.98
CA ILE A 218 13.23 0.47 -8.27
C ILE A 218 14.13 -0.20 -9.31
N HIS A 219 13.54 -0.78 -10.35
CA HIS A 219 14.27 -1.61 -11.32
C HIS A 219 13.56 -1.65 -12.67
N THR A 220 14.23 -2.25 -13.68
CA THR A 220 13.72 -2.44 -15.04
C THR A 220 13.56 -3.94 -15.42
N ASP A 221 13.64 -4.84 -14.44
CA ASP A 221 13.56 -6.27 -14.69
C ASP A 221 12.13 -6.76 -14.90
N GLU A 222 11.75 -6.98 -16.17
CA GLU A 222 10.43 -7.51 -16.57
C GLU A 222 10.13 -8.92 -16.06
N LYS A 223 11.14 -9.69 -15.63
CA LYS A 223 10.95 -11.05 -15.08
C LYS A 223 10.14 -11.06 -13.79
N THR A 224 10.04 -9.91 -13.11
CA THR A 224 9.24 -9.74 -11.88
C THR A 224 7.74 -9.64 -12.15
N MET A 225 7.36 -9.45 -13.40
CA MET A 225 5.99 -9.27 -13.85
C MET A 225 5.34 -10.63 -14.24
N PRO A 226 4.00 -10.72 -14.34
CA PRO A 226 3.33 -11.91 -14.87
C PRO A 226 3.92 -12.32 -16.22
N LYS A 227 4.05 -13.62 -16.48
CA LYS A 227 4.58 -14.15 -17.75
C LYS A 227 3.73 -13.71 -18.94
N ASN A 228 2.42 -13.68 -18.76
CA ASN A 228 1.50 -13.23 -19.81
C ASN A 228 1.33 -11.70 -19.71
N LYS A 229 1.82 -10.97 -20.71
CA LYS A 229 1.68 -9.50 -20.77
C LYS A 229 0.23 -9.00 -20.72
N LYS A 230 -0.76 -9.82 -21.07
CA LYS A 230 -2.19 -9.48 -20.93
C LYS A 230 -2.65 -9.40 -19.46
N ALA A 231 -1.91 -10.02 -18.54
CA ALA A 231 -2.14 -9.92 -17.11
C ALA A 231 -1.44 -8.72 -16.45
N TRP A 232 -0.55 -8.02 -17.15
CA TRP A 232 0.17 -6.88 -16.60
C TRP A 232 -0.78 -5.77 -16.14
N SER A 233 -0.59 -5.33 -14.93
CA SER A 233 -1.42 -4.34 -14.27
C SER A 233 -0.54 -3.28 -13.61
N SER A 234 -1.13 -2.20 -13.16
CA SER A 234 -0.40 -1.21 -12.36
C SER A 234 0.11 -1.80 -11.04
N TRP A 235 -0.64 -2.77 -10.48
CA TRP A 235 -0.29 -3.51 -9.26
C TRP A 235 -0.26 -5.00 -9.57
N ASN A 236 0.88 -5.66 -9.35
CA ASN A 236 1.07 -7.07 -9.71
C ASN A 236 1.54 -7.86 -8.49
N SER A 237 0.67 -8.71 -7.96
CA SER A 237 0.99 -9.60 -6.85
C SER A 237 1.59 -10.89 -7.38
N SER A 238 2.76 -11.26 -6.86
CA SER A 238 3.44 -12.51 -7.14
C SER A 238 3.43 -13.38 -5.89
N ILE A 239 2.88 -14.58 -6.00
CA ILE A 239 2.73 -15.53 -4.89
C ILE A 239 3.63 -16.73 -5.17
N LYS A 240 4.45 -17.11 -4.21
CA LYS A 240 5.24 -18.33 -4.33
C LYS A 240 4.36 -19.55 -4.09
N LYS A 241 4.36 -20.50 -5.03
CA LYS A 241 3.61 -21.75 -4.90
C LYS A 241 3.96 -22.46 -3.59
N ASN A 242 2.95 -22.94 -2.86
CA ASN A 242 3.05 -23.61 -1.55
C ASN A 242 3.63 -22.76 -0.40
N GLU A 243 4.00 -21.50 -0.64
CA GLU A 243 4.46 -20.56 0.37
C GLU A 243 3.66 -19.24 0.23
N ILE A 244 2.34 -19.32 0.44
CA ILE A 244 1.38 -18.21 0.23
C ILE A 244 1.76 -16.98 1.07
N GLU A 245 2.42 -17.20 2.20
CA GLU A 245 2.94 -16.13 3.06
C GLU A 245 4.05 -15.32 2.39
N LYS A 246 4.71 -15.89 1.37
CA LYS A 246 5.67 -15.19 0.53
C LYS A 246 4.95 -14.57 -0.68
N ASN A 247 4.28 -13.48 -0.42
CA ASN A 247 3.64 -12.62 -1.40
C ASN A 247 4.48 -11.33 -1.54
N SER A 248 4.79 -10.95 -2.75
CA SER A 248 5.40 -9.66 -3.07
C SER A 248 4.56 -8.89 -4.08
N ILE A 249 4.70 -7.59 -4.06
CA ILE A 249 4.00 -6.70 -4.98
C ILE A 249 5.01 -5.98 -5.87
N THR A 250 4.73 -5.95 -7.17
CA THR A 250 5.47 -5.15 -8.15
C THR A 250 4.51 -4.13 -8.78
N TYR A 251 4.82 -2.86 -8.62
CA TYR A 251 4.11 -1.74 -9.24
C TYR A 251 4.74 -1.42 -10.59
N TRP A 252 3.93 -1.35 -11.64
CA TRP A 252 4.33 -0.87 -12.95
C TRP A 252 4.16 0.65 -12.99
N ILE A 253 5.24 1.38 -12.77
CA ILE A 253 5.21 2.82 -12.54
C ILE A 253 4.82 3.59 -13.81
N ASN A 254 5.20 3.09 -15.00
CA ASN A 254 4.80 3.71 -16.27
C ASN A 254 3.27 3.80 -16.40
N LEU A 255 2.57 2.71 -16.03
CA LEU A 255 1.10 2.67 -16.11
C LEU A 255 0.45 3.44 -14.95
N LEU A 256 1.02 3.32 -13.73
CA LEU A 256 0.46 3.94 -12.53
C LEU A 256 0.60 5.47 -12.52
N GLN A 257 1.70 5.98 -13.09
CA GLN A 257 2.04 7.40 -13.07
C GLN A 257 2.20 8.03 -14.48
N ASN A 258 1.73 7.36 -15.53
CA ASN A 258 1.81 7.81 -16.91
C ASN A 258 3.23 8.26 -17.32
N LEU A 259 4.26 7.44 -16.98
CA LEU A 259 5.62 7.76 -17.38
C LEU A 259 5.77 7.65 -18.90
N ARG A 260 6.25 8.73 -19.53
CA ARG A 260 6.56 8.79 -20.96
C ARG A 260 8.02 8.44 -21.19
N CYS A 261 8.42 7.20 -20.91
CA CYS A 261 9.73 6.67 -21.22
C CYS A 261 9.58 5.32 -21.93
N GLU A 262 10.56 4.95 -22.74
CA GLU A 262 10.56 3.70 -23.51
C GLU A 262 10.76 2.49 -22.60
N GLU A 263 11.54 2.65 -21.56
CA GLU A 263 11.87 1.60 -20.62
C GLU A 263 10.77 1.41 -19.57
N ASN A 264 10.43 0.14 -19.25
CA ASN A 264 9.51 -0.19 -18.18
C ASN A 264 10.21 -0.03 -16.82
N ILE A 265 9.63 0.80 -15.97
CA ILE A 265 10.11 1.03 -14.61
C ILE A 265 9.15 0.35 -13.63
N PHE A 266 9.71 -0.47 -12.76
CA PHE A 266 9.00 -1.21 -11.74
C PHE A 266 9.47 -0.81 -10.34
N LEU A 267 8.57 -0.95 -9.38
CA LEU A 267 8.91 -0.88 -7.97
C LEU A 267 8.42 -2.18 -7.31
N SER A 268 9.35 -3.04 -6.89
CA SER A 268 9.03 -4.26 -6.15
C SER A 268 9.23 -4.05 -4.65
N LEU A 269 8.19 -4.39 -3.88
CA LEU A 269 8.20 -4.29 -2.42
C LEU A 269 8.37 -5.69 -1.83
N ASN A 270 9.39 -5.85 -0.96
CA ASN A 270 9.74 -7.09 -0.28
C ASN A 270 9.75 -8.30 -1.24
N PRO A 271 10.48 -8.27 -2.36
CA PRO A 271 10.44 -9.34 -3.34
C PRO A 271 10.93 -10.66 -2.73
N HIS A 272 10.17 -11.74 -2.94
CA HIS A 272 10.58 -13.11 -2.60
C HIS A 272 11.36 -13.80 -3.73
N PHE A 273 11.59 -13.08 -4.81
CA PHE A 273 12.36 -13.49 -5.98
C PHE A 273 13.61 -12.61 -6.13
N GLU A 274 14.57 -13.10 -6.88
CA GLU A 274 15.77 -12.35 -7.21
C GLU A 274 15.49 -11.37 -8.37
N ILE A 275 15.96 -10.13 -8.22
CA ILE A 275 15.94 -9.10 -9.26
C ILE A 275 17.36 -9.04 -9.82
N ASP A 276 17.50 -9.02 -11.14
CA ASP A 276 18.77 -8.86 -11.81
C ASP A 276 19.48 -7.59 -11.31
N SER A 277 20.64 -7.78 -10.67
CA SER A 277 21.40 -6.69 -10.05
C SER A 277 21.78 -5.58 -11.03
N SER A 278 22.00 -5.91 -12.31
CA SER A 278 22.33 -4.95 -13.37
C SER A 278 21.14 -4.05 -13.74
N LYS A 279 19.92 -4.44 -13.35
CA LYS A 279 18.67 -3.73 -13.62
C LYS A 279 18.13 -2.98 -12.42
N ILE A 280 18.80 -3.04 -11.27
CA ILE A 280 18.39 -2.30 -10.07
C ILE A 280 18.85 -0.85 -10.20
N LEU A 281 17.90 0.08 -10.27
CA LEU A 281 18.17 1.51 -10.29
C LEU A 281 18.38 2.07 -8.88
N LYS A 282 17.58 1.61 -7.92
CA LYS A 282 17.67 2.05 -6.52
C LYS A 282 17.06 1.04 -5.57
N LYS A 283 17.68 0.90 -4.39
CA LYS A 283 17.13 0.17 -3.24
C LYS A 283 16.88 1.18 -2.11
N VAL A 284 15.68 1.13 -1.52
CA VAL A 284 15.27 2.06 -0.45
C VAL A 284 14.59 1.27 0.65
N LYS A 285 14.87 1.61 1.90
CA LYS A 285 14.13 1.14 3.07
C LYS A 285 13.08 2.15 3.46
N PHE A 286 11.87 1.68 3.72
CA PHE A 286 10.77 2.47 4.25
C PHE A 286 10.21 1.78 5.49
N THR A 287 9.70 2.56 6.42
CA THR A 287 8.88 2.07 7.53
C THR A 287 7.43 2.43 7.27
N HIS A 288 6.55 1.44 7.29
CA HIS A 288 5.12 1.65 7.11
C HIS A 288 4.35 1.40 8.41
N PRO A 289 3.32 2.22 8.72
CA PRO A 289 2.52 2.03 9.90
C PRO A 289 1.77 0.71 9.83
N TYR A 290 1.63 0.10 10.97
CA TYR A 290 1.02 -1.20 11.16
C TYR A 290 -0.36 -1.01 11.80
N PHE A 291 -1.38 -1.68 11.25
CA PHE A 291 -2.75 -1.55 11.72
C PHE A 291 -3.13 -2.78 12.54
N TYR A 292 -2.88 -2.73 13.85
CA TYR A 292 -3.42 -3.68 14.82
C TYR A 292 -4.69 -3.13 15.49
N GLN A 293 -5.42 -4.03 16.11
CA GLN A 293 -6.44 -3.66 17.10
C GLN A 293 -5.81 -3.18 18.39
#